data_09ef455804d464775f70f86c9c244798
#
_entry.id   09ef455804d464775f70f86c9c244798
#
_cell.length_a   1.000
_cell.length_b   1.000
_cell.length_c   1.000
_cell.angle_alpha   90.00
_cell.angle_beta   90.00
_cell.angle_gamma   90.00
#
_symmetry.space_group_name_H-M   'P 1'
#
loop_
_entity.id
_entity.type
_entity.pdbx_description
1 polymer ?
#
loop_
_entity_poly.entity_id
_entity_poly.type
_entity_poly.pdbx_seq_one_letter_code
_entity_poly.pdbx_strand_id
1 'polypeptide(L)'
;LWVRINNAWIGAANGACWDVQGVAALHARGWYLVSSNHQSWVDILVLQRIFHGRIPFLKFFLKQELIWVPVIGLAWWALDFPFMKRGKGQGAQQNDLRTTREACEKFKLIPTTVINFVEGTRFTAAKHAAQQSPYRHLLKPKIGGLGTALAAMGEQFEALLDVQVMDGQAYRV
;
A
#
# COMPACT_ATOMS: atom_id res chain seq x y z
N LEU A 1 4.56 -11.82 13.49
CA LEU A 1 3.79 -13.08 13.41
C LEU A 1 2.96 -13.14 12.14
N TRP A 2 2.04 -12.17 11.87
CA TRP A 2 1.14 -12.14 10.71
C TRP A 2 1.84 -12.37 9.36
N VAL A 3 2.88 -11.58 9.04
CA VAL A 3 3.62 -11.72 7.77
C VAL A 3 4.31 -13.08 7.66
N ARG A 4 4.84 -13.61 8.77
CA ARG A 4 5.49 -14.92 8.75
C ARG A 4 4.51 -16.06 8.45
N ILE A 5 3.30 -16.00 9.01
CA ILE A 5 2.24 -16.98 8.73
C ILE A 5 1.84 -16.91 7.25
N ASN A 6 1.58 -15.71 6.74
CA ASN A 6 1.24 -15.52 5.34
C ASN A 6 2.35 -15.97 4.39
N ASN A 7 3.62 -15.68 4.74
CA ASN A 7 4.76 -16.13 3.94
C ASN A 7 4.89 -17.65 3.91
N ALA A 8 4.65 -18.32 5.03
CA ALA A 8 4.67 -19.78 5.10
C ALA A 8 3.54 -20.38 4.24
N TRP A 9 2.33 -19.80 4.35
CA TRP A 9 1.18 -20.23 3.56
C TRP A 9 1.38 -20.02 2.05
N ILE A 10 1.85 -18.84 1.64
CA ILE A 10 2.17 -18.56 0.23
C ILE A 10 3.26 -19.50 -0.29
N GLY A 11 4.28 -19.80 0.53
CA GLY A 11 5.34 -20.74 0.17
C GLY A 11 4.87 -22.16 0.00
N ALA A 12 3.88 -22.58 0.80
CA ALA A 12 3.29 -23.92 0.72
C ALA A 12 2.26 -24.05 -0.43
N ALA A 13 1.48 -23.00 -0.67
CA ALA A 13 0.39 -23.02 -1.66
C ALA A 13 0.85 -22.70 -3.10
N ASN A 14 1.99 -22.06 -3.26
CA ASN A 14 2.41 -21.52 -4.55
C ASN A 14 3.94 -21.67 -4.71
N GLY A 15 4.38 -22.52 -5.63
CA GLY A 15 5.78 -22.67 -6.02
C GLY A 15 6.33 -21.49 -6.86
N ALA A 16 5.75 -20.30 -6.71
CA ALA A 16 6.14 -19.12 -7.49
C ALA A 16 7.59 -18.71 -7.21
N CYS A 17 8.34 -18.54 -8.26
CA CYS A 17 9.66 -17.94 -8.23
C CYS A 17 9.51 -16.41 -8.19
N TRP A 18 10.18 -15.76 -7.23
CA TRP A 18 10.10 -14.32 -7.02
C TRP A 18 11.39 -13.67 -7.48
N ASP A 19 11.34 -12.97 -8.60
CA ASP A 19 12.45 -12.10 -9.01
C ASP A 19 12.21 -10.69 -8.42
N VAL A 20 12.99 -10.33 -7.40
CA VAL A 20 12.89 -9.06 -6.69
C VAL A 20 14.18 -8.29 -6.88
N GLN A 21 14.10 -7.15 -7.54
CA GLN A 21 15.23 -6.29 -7.84
C GLN A 21 15.10 -4.95 -7.11
N GLY A 22 16.23 -4.26 -6.85
CA GLY A 22 16.23 -2.89 -6.31
C GLY A 22 16.15 -2.77 -4.79
N VAL A 23 16.15 -3.88 -4.03
CA VAL A 23 15.92 -3.85 -2.57
C VAL A 23 17.18 -3.84 -1.70
N ALA A 24 18.38 -3.78 -2.30
CA ALA A 24 19.65 -3.96 -1.58
C ALA A 24 20.00 -2.82 -0.60
N ALA A 25 19.57 -1.59 -0.89
CA ALA A 25 19.88 -0.40 -0.09
C ALA A 25 18.86 -0.11 1.02
N LEU A 26 17.84 -0.96 1.19
CA LEU A 26 16.76 -0.75 2.14
C LEU A 26 17.13 -1.26 3.54
N HIS A 27 16.61 -0.58 4.58
CA HIS A 27 16.84 -0.98 5.97
C HIS A 27 15.60 -0.82 6.86
N ALA A 28 15.50 -1.62 7.91
CA ALA A 28 14.31 -1.75 8.74
C ALA A 28 14.04 -0.58 9.71
N ARG A 29 14.85 0.46 9.72
CA ARG A 29 14.72 1.64 10.61
C ARG A 29 14.41 2.93 9.90
N GLY A 30 14.19 2.87 8.58
CA GLY A 30 13.90 4.05 7.76
C GLY A 30 12.40 4.39 7.69
N TRP A 31 12.11 5.50 7.06
CA TRP A 31 10.76 5.88 6.64
C TRP A 31 10.68 5.80 5.12
N TYR A 32 9.72 5.03 4.62
CA TYR A 32 9.56 4.85 3.19
C TYR A 32 8.14 5.15 2.74
N LEU A 33 8.03 5.73 1.57
CA LEU A 33 6.76 5.86 0.86
C LEU A 33 6.79 4.89 -0.32
N VAL A 34 5.89 3.92 -0.32
CA VAL A 34 5.75 2.95 -1.40
C VAL A 34 4.59 3.35 -2.30
N SER A 35 4.87 3.50 -3.57
CA SER A 35 3.91 3.68 -4.64
C SER A 35 3.81 2.38 -5.42
N SER A 36 2.62 1.84 -5.60
CA SER A 36 2.45 0.60 -6.36
C SER A 36 1.20 0.65 -7.24
N ASN A 37 1.24 -0.06 -8.35
CA ASN A 37 0.04 -0.43 -9.10
C ASN A 37 -0.79 -1.45 -8.30
N HIS A 38 -2.05 -1.66 -8.69
CA HIS A 38 -2.96 -2.55 -7.97
C HIS A 38 -3.72 -3.48 -8.92
N GLN A 39 -3.28 -4.73 -9.01
CA GLN A 39 -3.86 -5.74 -9.87
C GLN A 39 -4.87 -6.61 -9.10
N SER A 40 -4.49 -7.05 -7.91
CA SER A 40 -5.30 -7.99 -7.12
C SER A 40 -5.19 -7.70 -5.60
N TRP A 41 -6.03 -8.36 -4.81
CA TRP A 41 -5.91 -8.29 -3.34
C TRP A 41 -4.64 -9.00 -2.83
N VAL A 42 -4.07 -9.89 -3.62
CA VAL A 42 -2.84 -10.62 -3.28
C VAL A 42 -1.63 -9.69 -3.27
N ASP A 43 -1.68 -8.57 -3.99
CA ASP A 43 -0.58 -7.58 -4.05
C ASP A 43 -0.14 -7.14 -2.65
N ILE A 44 -1.09 -7.01 -1.72
CA ILE A 44 -0.79 -6.66 -0.32
C ILE A 44 0.11 -7.70 0.34
N LEU A 45 -0.22 -8.98 0.17
CA LEU A 45 0.55 -10.08 0.75
C LEU A 45 1.93 -10.21 0.10
N VAL A 46 1.97 -9.97 -1.20
CA VAL A 46 3.21 -9.98 -1.99
C VAL A 46 4.14 -8.87 -1.52
N LEU A 47 3.66 -7.64 -1.42
CA LEU A 47 4.44 -6.50 -0.94
C LEU A 47 4.92 -6.72 0.50
N GLN A 48 4.07 -7.27 1.37
CA GLN A 48 4.48 -7.64 2.72
C GLN A 48 5.59 -8.69 2.71
N ARG A 49 5.54 -9.68 1.80
CA ARG A 49 6.58 -10.70 1.66
C ARG A 49 7.89 -10.14 1.17
N ILE A 50 7.86 -9.35 0.10
CA ILE A 50 9.05 -8.74 -0.52
C ILE A 50 9.81 -7.87 0.48
N PHE A 51 9.07 -7.06 1.22
CA PHE A 51 9.64 -6.08 2.13
C PHE A 51 9.86 -6.60 3.56
N HIS A 52 9.44 -7.83 3.87
CA HIS A 52 9.58 -8.38 5.22
C HIS A 52 11.03 -8.41 5.70
N GLY A 53 11.30 -7.71 6.80
CA GLY A 53 12.64 -7.62 7.40
C GLY A 53 13.61 -6.66 6.68
N ARG A 54 13.19 -6.06 5.56
CA ARG A 54 14.01 -5.09 4.79
C ARG A 54 13.65 -3.65 5.10
N ILE A 55 12.37 -3.36 5.25
CA ILE A 55 11.85 -2.04 5.64
C ILE A 55 10.86 -2.19 6.79
N PRO A 56 10.47 -1.09 7.47
CA PRO A 56 9.41 -1.13 8.47
C PRO A 56 8.10 -1.69 7.96
N PHE A 57 7.25 -2.10 8.88
CA PHE A 57 5.96 -2.70 8.53
C PHE A 57 5.10 -1.78 7.67
N LEU A 58 4.56 -2.33 6.59
CA LEU A 58 3.73 -1.62 5.62
C LEU A 58 2.39 -1.19 6.23
N LYS A 59 2.08 0.09 6.21
CA LYS A 59 0.81 0.67 6.61
C LYS A 59 0.00 1.08 5.38
N PHE A 60 -1.22 0.59 5.28
CA PHE A 60 -2.16 0.90 4.20
C PHE A 60 -3.30 1.76 4.73
N PHE A 61 -3.85 2.60 3.88
CA PHE A 61 -5.11 3.27 4.15
C PHE A 61 -6.27 2.33 3.81
N LEU A 62 -6.96 1.87 4.84
CA LEU A 62 -8.04 0.89 4.71
C LEU A 62 -9.41 1.58 4.62
N LYS A 63 -10.36 0.95 3.92
CA LYS A 63 -11.75 1.39 3.99
C LYS A 63 -12.31 1.12 5.38
N GLN A 64 -13.10 2.05 5.92
CA GLN A 64 -13.66 1.93 7.27
C GLN A 64 -14.52 0.67 7.45
N GLU A 65 -15.23 0.25 6.42
CA GLU A 65 -16.07 -0.95 6.47
C GLU A 65 -15.28 -2.23 6.77
N LEU A 66 -13.99 -2.22 6.47
CA LEU A 66 -13.11 -3.38 6.70
C LEU A 66 -12.83 -3.65 8.18
N ILE A 67 -13.11 -2.69 9.09
CA ILE A 67 -13.00 -2.91 10.55
C ILE A 67 -13.97 -3.99 11.03
N TRP A 68 -15.09 -4.16 10.33
CA TRP A 68 -16.13 -5.13 10.66
C TRP A 68 -15.85 -6.56 10.14
N VAL A 69 -14.77 -6.75 9.39
CA VAL A 69 -14.36 -8.09 8.96
C VAL A 69 -13.84 -8.87 10.17
N PRO A 70 -14.47 -9.99 10.54
CA PRO A 70 -14.07 -10.75 11.72
C PRO A 70 -12.57 -11.11 11.68
N VAL A 71 -11.92 -11.09 12.84
CA VAL A 71 -10.49 -11.39 13.04
C VAL A 71 -9.56 -10.40 12.34
N ILE A 72 -9.73 -10.20 11.02
CA ILE A 72 -8.83 -9.36 10.21
C ILE A 72 -9.02 -7.87 10.55
N GLY A 73 -10.27 -7.41 10.70
CA GLY A 73 -10.56 -6.03 11.09
C GLY A 73 -9.98 -5.68 12.46
N LEU A 74 -10.11 -6.60 13.43
CA LEU A 74 -9.52 -6.45 14.75
C LEU A 74 -7.98 -6.42 14.69
N ALA A 75 -7.37 -7.28 13.87
CA ALA A 75 -5.92 -7.30 13.68
C ALA A 75 -5.40 -5.99 13.08
N TRP A 76 -6.09 -5.43 12.09
CA TRP A 76 -5.71 -4.14 11.50
C TRP A 76 -5.89 -2.97 12.48
N TRP A 77 -6.96 -3.00 13.28
CA TRP A 77 -7.15 -2.03 14.34
C TRP A 77 -6.04 -2.11 15.40
N ALA A 78 -5.71 -3.32 15.87
CA ALA A 78 -4.64 -3.55 16.84
C ALA A 78 -3.24 -3.18 16.31
N LEU A 79 -3.04 -3.23 14.99
CA LEU A 79 -1.81 -2.81 14.31
C LEU A 79 -1.82 -1.32 13.94
N ASP A 80 -2.82 -0.57 14.39
CA ASP A 80 -2.97 0.88 14.17
C ASP A 80 -2.96 1.26 12.68
N PHE A 81 -3.71 0.50 11.87
CA PHE A 81 -3.96 0.88 10.48
C PHE A 81 -4.97 2.02 10.39
N PRO A 82 -4.73 3.04 9.55
CA PRO A 82 -5.68 4.13 9.38
C PRO A 82 -6.89 3.67 8.55
N PHE A 83 -8.09 3.88 9.11
CA PHE A 83 -9.35 3.61 8.43
C PHE A 83 -9.94 4.89 7.87
N MET A 84 -10.31 4.87 6.59
CA MET A 84 -10.84 6.02 5.85
C MET A 84 -12.30 5.81 5.47
N LYS A 85 -13.11 6.86 5.66
CA LYS A 85 -14.49 6.93 5.17
C LYS A 85 -14.49 7.41 3.72
N ARG A 86 -14.24 6.54 2.77
CA ARG A 86 -14.25 6.90 1.35
C ARG A 86 -15.67 7.22 0.88
N GLY A 87 -16.10 8.46 1.05
CA GLY A 87 -17.38 8.98 0.55
C GLY A 87 -17.26 9.66 -0.81
N LYS A 88 -18.42 9.93 -1.45
CA LYS A 88 -18.50 10.76 -2.65
C LYS A 88 -18.85 12.20 -2.21
N GLY A 89 -18.12 13.19 -2.74
CA GLY A 89 -18.36 14.61 -2.49
C GLY A 89 -17.20 15.32 -1.78
N GLN A 90 -17.24 16.66 -1.80
CA GLN A 90 -16.15 17.50 -1.26
C GLN A 90 -15.90 17.28 0.24
N GLY A 91 -16.94 17.12 1.03
CA GLY A 91 -16.81 16.85 2.47
C GLY A 91 -16.14 15.52 2.80
N ALA A 92 -16.39 14.47 2.00
CA ALA A 92 -15.73 13.18 2.16
C ALA A 92 -14.24 13.25 1.81
N GLN A 93 -13.90 13.97 0.76
CA GLN A 93 -12.51 14.16 0.36
C GLN A 93 -11.71 14.93 1.41
N GLN A 94 -12.28 16.00 2.00
CA GLN A 94 -11.64 16.73 3.08
C GLN A 94 -11.44 15.87 4.33
N ASN A 95 -12.42 15.04 4.68
CA ASN A 95 -12.31 14.11 5.80
C ASN A 95 -11.23 13.05 5.57
N ASP A 96 -11.13 12.52 4.35
CA ASP A 96 -10.08 11.57 3.97
C ASP A 96 -8.68 12.20 4.07
N LEU A 97 -8.51 13.43 3.62
CA LEU A 97 -7.26 14.19 3.75
C LEU A 97 -6.89 14.42 5.22
N ARG A 98 -7.86 14.79 6.06
CA ARG A 98 -7.65 14.96 7.49
C ARG A 98 -7.22 13.65 8.15
N THR A 99 -7.93 12.55 7.90
CA THR A 99 -7.58 11.22 8.44
C THR A 99 -6.18 10.78 8.00
N THR A 100 -5.82 11.05 6.73
CA THR A 100 -4.48 10.77 6.23
C THR A 100 -3.43 11.58 6.99
N ARG A 101 -3.65 12.87 7.21
CA ARG A 101 -2.73 13.74 7.97
C ARG A 101 -2.57 13.25 9.41
N GLU A 102 -3.68 12.97 10.12
CA GLU A 102 -3.66 12.47 11.50
C GLU A 102 -2.89 11.14 11.61
N ALA A 103 -3.05 10.24 10.64
CA ALA A 103 -2.29 8.99 10.59
C ALA A 103 -0.79 9.26 10.34
N CYS A 104 -0.45 10.17 9.44
CA CYS A 104 0.93 10.54 9.17
C CYS A 104 1.63 11.15 10.39
N GLU A 105 0.94 11.96 11.21
CA GLU A 105 1.52 12.49 12.45
C GLU A 105 1.92 11.36 13.42
N LYS A 106 1.11 10.31 13.53
CA LYS A 106 1.48 9.13 14.33
C LYS A 106 2.66 8.37 13.72
N PHE A 107 2.73 8.26 12.40
CA PHE A 107 3.80 7.54 11.71
C PHE A 107 5.16 8.25 11.81
N LYS A 108 5.19 9.54 12.13
CA LYS A 108 6.45 10.25 12.41
C LYS A 108 7.17 9.73 13.65
N LEU A 109 6.45 9.16 14.60
CA LEU A 109 7.00 8.75 15.90
C LEU A 109 7.76 7.41 15.84
N ILE A 110 7.48 6.57 14.84
CA ILE A 110 8.06 5.23 14.73
C ILE A 110 8.39 4.97 13.25
N PRO A 111 9.58 4.42 12.93
CA PRO A 111 9.91 4.03 11.58
C PRO A 111 8.77 3.27 10.92
N THR A 112 8.26 3.81 9.83
CA THR A 112 7.04 3.32 9.18
C THR A 112 7.17 3.40 7.67
N THR A 113 6.62 2.40 7.00
CA THR A 113 6.44 2.43 5.55
C THR A 113 4.99 2.70 5.22
N VAL A 114 4.72 3.83 4.58
CA VAL A 114 3.39 4.16 4.06
C VAL A 114 3.28 3.65 2.64
N ILE A 115 2.23 2.91 2.34
CA ILE A 115 1.99 2.45 0.98
C ILE A 115 0.72 3.06 0.40
N ASN A 116 0.82 3.48 -0.84
CA ASN A 116 -0.29 3.99 -1.63
C ASN A 116 -0.39 3.25 -2.96
N PHE A 117 -1.55 2.66 -3.23
CA PHE A 117 -1.88 2.20 -4.57
C PHE A 117 -2.35 3.39 -5.39
N VAL A 118 -1.49 3.88 -6.28
CA VAL A 118 -1.71 5.15 -7.01
C VAL A 118 -2.98 5.16 -7.85
N GLU A 119 -3.46 4.02 -8.29
CA GLU A 119 -4.71 3.87 -9.04
C GLU A 119 -5.96 4.05 -8.15
N GLY A 120 -5.81 3.94 -6.83
CA GLY A 120 -6.88 4.05 -5.83
C GLY A 120 -7.93 2.94 -5.90
N THR A 121 -7.78 2.00 -6.83
CA THR A 121 -8.64 0.82 -7.00
C THR A 121 -7.90 -0.23 -7.82
N ARG A 122 -8.34 -1.49 -7.72
CA ARG A 122 -7.78 -2.59 -8.54
C ARG A 122 -8.07 -2.37 -10.02
N PHE A 123 -7.07 -2.68 -10.84
CA PHE A 123 -7.19 -2.67 -12.29
C PHE A 123 -8.30 -3.63 -12.76
N THR A 124 -9.08 -3.20 -13.72
CA THR A 124 -9.95 -4.05 -14.54
C THR A 124 -10.05 -3.43 -15.93
N ALA A 125 -10.20 -4.25 -16.96
CA ALA A 125 -10.35 -3.76 -18.35
C ALA A 125 -11.54 -2.79 -18.49
N ALA A 126 -12.65 -3.05 -17.80
CA ALA A 126 -13.81 -2.15 -17.80
C ALA A 126 -13.50 -0.77 -17.22
N LYS A 127 -12.78 -0.70 -16.09
CA LYS A 127 -12.37 0.59 -15.50
C LYS A 127 -11.34 1.31 -16.36
N HIS A 128 -10.43 0.57 -16.97
CA HIS A 128 -9.43 1.10 -17.89
C HIS A 128 -10.10 1.79 -19.09
N ALA A 129 -11.05 1.10 -19.73
CA ALA A 129 -11.84 1.65 -20.83
C ALA A 129 -12.67 2.86 -20.39
N ALA A 130 -13.37 2.77 -19.25
CA ALA A 130 -14.19 3.86 -18.72
C ALA A 130 -13.38 5.11 -18.38
N GLN A 131 -12.14 4.97 -17.96
CA GLN A 131 -11.25 6.09 -17.66
C GLN A 131 -10.49 6.59 -18.89
N GLN A 132 -10.56 5.88 -20.03
CA GLN A 132 -9.72 6.16 -21.20
C GLN A 132 -8.25 6.36 -20.78
N SER A 133 -7.71 5.39 -20.03
CA SER A 133 -6.34 5.50 -19.54
C SER A 133 -5.35 5.51 -20.69
N PRO A 134 -4.36 6.42 -20.71
CA PRO A 134 -3.31 6.43 -21.73
C PRO A 134 -2.28 5.30 -21.51
N TYR A 135 -2.30 4.65 -20.36
CA TYR A 135 -1.36 3.61 -20.01
C TYR A 135 -1.91 2.24 -20.40
N ARG A 136 -1.07 1.36 -20.95
CA ARG A 136 -1.51 0.05 -21.43
C ARG A 136 -2.07 -0.86 -20.32
N HIS A 137 -1.46 -0.85 -19.13
CA HIS A 137 -1.75 -1.78 -18.04
C HIS A 137 -2.05 -1.10 -16.71
N LEU A 138 -2.30 0.22 -16.71
CA LEU A 138 -2.56 0.99 -15.50
C LEU A 138 -3.80 1.85 -15.66
N LEU A 139 -4.51 2.08 -14.58
CA LEU A 139 -5.54 3.10 -14.50
C LEU A 139 -4.89 4.48 -14.36
N LYS A 140 -5.65 5.54 -14.58
CA LYS A 140 -5.15 6.91 -14.32
C LYS A 140 -4.80 7.07 -12.84
N PRO A 141 -3.58 7.54 -12.51
CA PRO A 141 -3.15 7.70 -11.12
C PRO A 141 -3.97 8.77 -10.38
N LYS A 142 -4.17 8.55 -9.09
CA LYS A 142 -4.83 9.48 -8.16
C LYS A 142 -3.81 9.99 -7.15
N ILE A 143 -3.44 11.24 -7.30
CA ILE A 143 -2.34 11.86 -6.54
C ILE A 143 -2.72 12.16 -5.08
N GLY A 144 -4.02 12.22 -4.74
CA GLY A 144 -4.49 12.73 -3.44
C GLY A 144 -3.83 12.07 -2.22
N GLY A 145 -3.82 10.74 -2.14
CA GLY A 145 -3.22 10.03 -1.01
C GLY A 145 -1.69 10.17 -0.95
N LEU A 146 -1.04 10.03 -2.09
CA LEU A 146 0.42 10.18 -2.20
C LEU A 146 0.85 11.62 -1.86
N GLY A 147 0.18 12.61 -2.46
CA GLY A 147 0.47 14.03 -2.21
C GLY A 147 0.26 14.43 -0.75
N THR A 148 -0.78 13.90 -0.09
CA THR A 148 -1.00 14.17 1.34
C THR A 148 0.07 13.55 2.22
N ALA A 149 0.50 12.32 1.93
CA ALA A 149 1.58 11.66 2.66
C ALA A 149 2.90 12.44 2.50
N LEU A 150 3.23 12.86 1.27
CA LEU A 150 4.41 13.70 1.00
C LEU A 150 4.32 15.06 1.70
N ALA A 151 3.17 15.73 1.66
CA ALA A 151 3.00 17.01 2.34
C ALA A 151 3.10 16.90 3.87
N ALA A 152 2.68 15.77 4.45
CA ALA A 152 2.71 15.55 5.89
C ALA A 152 4.05 15.03 6.41
N MET A 153 4.76 14.19 5.64
CA MET A 153 5.95 13.46 6.09
C MET A 153 7.12 13.52 5.10
N GLY A 154 7.05 14.35 4.05
CA GLY A 154 8.05 14.33 2.97
C GLY A 154 9.49 14.45 3.45
N GLU A 155 9.75 15.27 4.44
CA GLU A 155 11.09 15.47 5.02
C GLU A 155 11.60 14.23 5.80
N GLN A 156 10.72 13.33 6.20
CA GLN A 156 11.10 12.12 6.93
C GLN A 156 11.32 10.92 6.03
N PHE A 157 10.73 10.91 4.83
CA PHE A 157 10.91 9.79 3.92
C PHE A 157 12.35 9.80 3.37
N GLU A 158 13.04 8.70 3.57
CA GLU A 158 14.37 8.46 3.01
C GLU A 158 14.31 8.17 1.51
N ALA A 159 13.23 7.50 1.10
CA ALA A 159 13.01 7.20 -0.32
C ALA A 159 11.52 7.00 -0.66
N LEU A 160 11.19 7.32 -1.90
CA LEU A 160 9.98 6.88 -2.59
C LEU A 160 10.32 5.61 -3.37
N LEU A 161 9.70 4.50 -3.02
CA LEU A 161 9.86 3.23 -3.70
C LEU A 161 8.72 3.06 -4.71
N ASP A 162 9.04 3.08 -5.99
CA ASP A 162 8.07 2.78 -7.04
C ASP A 162 8.12 1.28 -7.35
N VAL A 163 7.05 0.58 -6.97
CA VAL A 163 6.95 -0.87 -7.07
C VAL A 163 5.96 -1.25 -8.15
N GLN A 164 6.41 -1.97 -9.14
CA GLN A 164 5.54 -2.49 -10.17
C GLN A 164 5.30 -3.99 -9.98
N VAL A 165 4.04 -4.32 -9.77
CA VAL A 165 3.55 -5.70 -9.83
C VAL A 165 3.26 -6.01 -11.28
N MET A 166 4.06 -6.87 -11.88
CA MET A 166 3.90 -7.30 -13.27
C MET A 166 3.19 -8.65 -13.32
N ASP A 167 2.40 -8.86 -14.37
CA ASP A 167 1.64 -10.10 -14.55
C ASP A 167 2.54 -11.33 -14.43
N GLY A 168 2.24 -12.10 -13.42
CA GLY A 168 2.61 -13.48 -13.25
C GLY A 168 3.91 -13.76 -12.53
N GLN A 169 4.98 -12.95 -12.53
CA GLN A 169 6.24 -13.43 -11.93
C GLN A 169 7.35 -12.42 -11.62
N ALA A 170 7.25 -11.16 -11.97
CA ALA A 170 8.33 -10.20 -11.71
C ALA A 170 7.86 -8.99 -10.91
N TYR A 171 8.62 -8.64 -9.86
CA TYR A 171 8.42 -7.41 -9.09
C TYR A 171 9.68 -6.57 -9.20
N ARG A 172 9.56 -5.31 -9.64
CA ARG A 172 10.63 -4.32 -9.60
C ARG A 172 10.34 -3.28 -8.53
N VAL A 173 11.35 -2.94 -7.78
CA VAL A 173 11.37 -1.87 -6.79
C VAL A 173 12.28 -0.76 -7.27
#